data_957e7f095c9907f5ff860494604f5644
#
_entry.id   957e7f095c9907f5ff860494604f5644
#
_cell.length_a   1.000
_cell.length_b   1.000
_cell.length_c   1.000
_cell.angle_alpha   90.00
_cell.angle_beta   90.00
_cell.angle_gamma   90.00
#
_symmetry.space_group_name_H-M   'P 1'
#
loop_
_entity.id
_entity.type
_entity.pdbx_description
1 polymer ?
#
loop_
_entity_poly.entity_id
_entity_poly.type
_entity_poly.pdbx_seq_one_letter_code
_entity_poly.pdbx_strand_id
1 'polypeptide(L)'
;WVLIPAFCIVTIVGAIETYGDSVAIQDISHHKARPVNFKTVQGALYADGLGNFLSGCVGTMPNTTYSTSISVVDITGVASRKVGLFCGIIMLVLAFFPKVYAVILSIPGPVVGSYLMVLILLIFMHGIRMVTKDGLTYEKGFIVGIGFWLGTGFQQKMIFNESIPDWLAPITSNGMTSGTAVTLLLMAVLNLKGGRKRTLKTHLDKASLPQIQRFVDDFCLR
;
A
#
# COMPACT_ATOMS: atom_id res chain seq x y z
N TRP A 1 -6.66 -25.18 10.71
CA TRP A 1 -7.80 -24.51 10.08
C TRP A 1 -7.97 -23.08 10.56
N VAL A 2 -7.67 -22.75 11.83
CA VAL A 2 -7.79 -21.38 12.41
C VAL A 2 -6.91 -20.36 11.72
N LEU A 3 -5.77 -20.76 11.16
CA LEU A 3 -4.82 -19.86 10.48
C LEU A 3 -5.26 -19.44 9.08
N ILE A 4 -6.14 -20.20 8.42
CA ILE A 4 -6.56 -19.89 7.03
C ILE A 4 -7.21 -18.50 6.91
N PRO A 5 -8.20 -18.12 7.74
CA PRO A 5 -8.79 -16.77 7.66
C PRO A 5 -7.76 -15.68 7.89
N ALA A 6 -6.82 -15.89 8.80
CA ALA A 6 -5.75 -14.92 9.07
C ALA A 6 -4.84 -14.71 7.85
N PHE A 7 -4.40 -15.80 7.21
CA PHE A 7 -3.61 -15.72 5.97
C PHE A 7 -4.39 -15.06 4.82
N CYS A 8 -5.68 -15.35 4.68
CA CYS A 8 -6.52 -14.67 3.68
C CYS A 8 -6.56 -13.15 3.90
N ILE A 9 -6.73 -12.70 5.13
CA ILE A 9 -6.77 -11.27 5.45
C ILE A 9 -5.41 -10.62 5.20
N VAL A 10 -4.32 -11.25 5.64
CA VAL A 10 -2.95 -10.74 5.41
C VAL A 10 -2.65 -10.65 3.92
N THR A 11 -3.07 -11.62 3.12
CA THR A 11 -2.90 -11.59 1.66
C THR A 11 -3.69 -10.46 1.01
N ILE A 12 -4.92 -10.20 1.46
CA ILE A 12 -5.72 -9.07 0.98
C ILE A 12 -5.05 -7.74 1.34
N VAL A 13 -4.54 -7.61 2.57
CA VAL A 13 -3.79 -6.42 3.00
C VAL A 13 -2.56 -6.19 2.12
N GLY A 14 -1.76 -7.24 1.87
CA GLY A 14 -0.61 -7.18 0.98
C GLY A 14 -0.98 -6.79 -0.45
N ALA A 15 -2.08 -7.32 -0.99
CA ALA A 15 -2.57 -6.93 -2.31
C ALA A 15 -3.00 -5.45 -2.39
N ILE A 16 -3.59 -4.90 -1.33
CA ILE A 16 -3.94 -3.48 -1.24
C ILE A 16 -2.67 -2.62 -1.16
N GLU A 17 -1.66 -3.05 -0.42
CA GLU A 17 -0.35 -2.39 -0.35
C GLU A 17 0.30 -2.37 -1.74
N THR A 18 0.41 -3.50 -2.41
CA THR A 18 0.95 -3.61 -3.78
C THR A 18 0.19 -2.74 -4.78
N TYR A 19 -1.14 -2.66 -4.64
CA TYR A 19 -1.97 -1.75 -5.44
C TYR A 19 -1.58 -0.28 -5.18
N GLY A 20 -1.51 0.12 -3.91
CA GLY A 20 -1.14 1.48 -3.50
C GLY A 20 0.25 1.88 -4.01
N ASP A 21 1.22 1.02 -3.82
CA ASP A 21 2.59 1.20 -4.27
C ASP A 21 2.70 1.29 -5.79
N SER A 22 1.95 0.46 -6.52
CA SER A 22 1.90 0.49 -7.99
C SER A 22 1.30 1.78 -8.54
N VAL A 23 0.32 2.36 -7.84
CA VAL A 23 -0.26 3.67 -8.18
C VAL A 23 0.73 4.78 -7.85
N ALA A 24 1.36 4.72 -6.69
CA ALA A 24 2.30 5.73 -6.22
C ALA A 24 3.54 5.83 -7.13
N ILE A 25 4.12 4.69 -7.52
CA ILE A 25 5.29 4.70 -8.42
C ILE A 25 4.94 5.23 -9.82
N GLN A 26 3.72 5.01 -10.32
CA GLN A 26 3.27 5.60 -11.58
C GLN A 26 3.16 7.12 -11.49
N ASP A 27 2.67 7.63 -10.37
CA ASP A 27 2.53 9.07 -10.12
C ASP A 27 3.88 9.77 -10.10
N ILE A 28 4.85 9.20 -9.38
CA ILE A 28 6.22 9.74 -9.27
C ILE A 28 6.99 9.61 -10.59
N SER A 29 6.76 8.53 -11.35
CA SER A 29 7.46 8.27 -12.61
C SER A 29 7.07 9.24 -13.73
N HIS A 30 6.00 9.98 -13.60
CA HIS A 30 5.49 10.87 -14.62
C HIS A 30 5.49 12.32 -14.13
N HIS A 31 6.29 13.20 -14.76
CA HIS A 31 6.29 14.64 -14.47
C HIS A 31 4.97 15.37 -14.78
N LYS A 32 4.05 14.72 -15.50
CA LYS A 32 2.71 15.24 -15.79
C LYS A 32 1.67 14.28 -15.24
N ALA A 33 0.63 14.80 -14.61
CA ALA A 33 -0.49 14.00 -14.15
C ALA A 33 -1.06 13.17 -15.31
N ARG A 34 -1.02 11.86 -15.17
CA ARG A 34 -1.58 10.90 -16.13
C ARG A 34 -2.57 9.99 -15.41
N PRO A 35 -3.60 9.52 -16.11
CA PRO A 35 -4.49 8.51 -15.54
C PRO A 35 -3.71 7.23 -15.23
N VAL A 36 -4.06 6.60 -14.13
CA VAL A 36 -3.43 5.34 -13.67
C VAL A 36 -3.61 4.25 -14.71
N ASN A 37 -2.52 3.61 -15.09
CA ASN A 37 -2.56 2.46 -15.99
C ASN A 37 -2.85 1.18 -15.20
N PHE A 38 -4.11 0.77 -15.15
CA PHE A 38 -4.54 -0.42 -14.42
C PHE A 38 -3.94 -1.73 -14.93
N LYS A 39 -3.54 -1.83 -16.22
CA LYS A 39 -2.84 -3.01 -16.74
C LYS A 39 -1.48 -3.21 -16.06
N THR A 40 -0.77 -2.11 -15.80
CA THR A 40 0.51 -2.16 -15.09
C THR A 40 0.31 -2.56 -13.62
N VAL A 41 -0.73 -2.04 -12.97
CA VAL A 41 -1.10 -2.42 -11.59
C VAL A 41 -1.46 -3.90 -11.52
N GLN A 42 -2.26 -4.39 -12.45
CA GLN A 42 -2.62 -5.79 -12.53
C GLN A 42 -1.38 -6.69 -12.74
N GLY A 43 -0.44 -6.26 -13.58
CA GLY A 43 0.84 -6.96 -13.78
C GLY A 43 1.67 -7.04 -12.50
N ALA A 44 1.71 -5.97 -11.69
CA ALA A 44 2.39 -5.97 -10.40
C ALA A 44 1.74 -6.94 -9.41
N LEU A 45 0.41 -6.97 -9.32
CA LEU A 45 -0.33 -7.92 -8.48
C LEU A 45 -0.09 -9.38 -8.90
N TYR A 46 -0.03 -9.65 -10.20
CA TYR A 46 0.30 -11.01 -10.68
C TYR A 46 1.74 -11.40 -10.33
N ALA A 47 2.69 -10.47 -10.47
CA ALA A 47 4.09 -10.74 -10.11
C ALA A 47 4.24 -11.00 -8.61
N ASP A 48 3.55 -10.23 -7.77
CA ASP A 48 3.53 -10.42 -6.32
C ASP A 48 2.88 -11.77 -5.94
N GLY A 49 1.73 -12.09 -6.53
CA GLY A 49 1.05 -13.37 -6.30
C GLY A 49 1.88 -14.57 -6.73
N LEU A 50 2.58 -14.51 -7.89
CA LEU A 50 3.50 -15.55 -8.34
C LEU A 50 4.71 -15.68 -7.40
N GLY A 51 5.27 -14.56 -6.95
CA GLY A 51 6.36 -14.55 -5.99
C GLY A 51 5.95 -15.21 -4.68
N ASN A 52 4.78 -14.89 -4.16
CA ASN A 52 4.23 -15.48 -2.94
C ASN A 52 3.95 -16.98 -3.09
N PHE A 53 3.44 -17.40 -4.24
CA PHE A 53 3.22 -18.81 -4.55
C PHE A 53 4.55 -19.59 -4.57
N LEU A 54 5.57 -19.07 -5.26
CA LEU A 54 6.90 -19.68 -5.29
C LEU A 54 7.55 -19.74 -3.91
N SER A 55 7.44 -18.66 -3.12
CA SER A 55 7.91 -18.62 -1.73
C SER A 55 7.25 -19.69 -0.88
N GLY A 56 5.94 -19.89 -1.03
CA GLY A 56 5.20 -20.96 -0.34
C GLY A 56 5.66 -22.36 -0.76
N CYS A 57 5.94 -22.59 -2.05
CA CYS A 57 6.46 -23.88 -2.54
C CYS A 57 7.87 -24.22 -1.99
N VAL A 58 8.70 -23.20 -1.81
CA VAL A 58 10.07 -23.35 -1.30
C VAL A 58 10.10 -23.34 0.25
N GLY A 59 9.01 -22.94 0.90
CA GLY A 59 8.92 -22.83 2.36
C GLY A 59 9.62 -21.60 2.93
N THR A 60 9.72 -20.53 2.16
CA THR A 60 10.28 -19.24 2.60
C THR A 60 9.16 -18.26 2.98
N MET A 61 9.54 -17.13 3.58
CA MET A 61 8.59 -16.06 3.89
C MET A 61 7.97 -15.49 2.61
N PRO A 62 6.68 -15.10 2.65
CA PRO A 62 6.04 -14.42 1.53
C PRO A 62 6.76 -13.09 1.26
N ASN A 63 6.83 -12.72 -0.03
CA ASN A 63 7.35 -11.43 -0.43
C ASN A 63 6.22 -10.40 -0.48
N THR A 64 6.58 -9.13 -0.39
CA THR A 64 5.66 -7.99 -0.61
C THR A 64 6.44 -6.84 -1.25
N THR A 65 5.72 -5.86 -1.79
CA THR A 65 6.33 -4.63 -2.26
C THR A 65 6.83 -3.79 -1.08
N TYR A 66 7.88 -3.01 -1.32
CA TYR A 66 8.46 -2.14 -0.30
C TYR A 66 8.20 -0.66 -0.65
N SER A 67 7.30 -0.02 0.08
CA SER A 67 6.98 1.42 -0.06
C SER A 67 8.20 2.32 0.17
N THR A 68 9.22 1.85 0.93
CA THR A 68 10.51 2.53 1.08
C THR A 68 11.23 2.74 -0.23
N SER A 69 11.16 1.77 -1.15
CA SER A 69 11.77 1.89 -2.48
C SER A 69 11.18 3.03 -3.29
N ILE A 70 9.87 3.27 -3.15
CA ILE A 70 9.17 4.37 -3.80
C ILE A 70 9.66 5.71 -3.27
N SER A 71 9.84 5.81 -1.94
CA SER A 71 10.39 7.01 -1.30
C SER A 71 11.81 7.32 -1.78
N VAL A 72 12.64 6.29 -1.99
CA VAL A 72 13.99 6.46 -2.56
C VAL A 72 13.91 6.97 -4.01
N VAL A 73 12.99 6.46 -4.81
CA VAL A 73 12.77 6.92 -6.19
C VAL A 73 12.29 8.38 -6.21
N ASP A 74 11.40 8.77 -5.27
CA ASP A 74 10.91 10.15 -5.14
C ASP A 74 12.05 11.12 -4.82
N ILE A 75 12.95 10.76 -3.89
CA ILE A 75 14.09 11.59 -3.48
C ILE A 75 15.16 11.67 -4.57
N THR A 76 15.46 10.55 -5.22
CA THR A 76 16.52 10.48 -6.25
C THR A 76 16.07 11.01 -7.60
N GLY A 77 14.75 11.07 -7.85
CA GLY A 77 14.16 11.43 -9.12
C GLY A 77 14.41 10.41 -10.24
N VAL A 78 14.94 9.22 -9.92
CA VAL A 78 15.28 8.17 -10.89
C VAL A 78 14.25 7.06 -10.89
N ALA A 79 13.23 7.19 -11.74
CA ALA A 79 12.15 6.22 -11.90
C ALA A 79 12.34 5.36 -13.17
N SER A 80 13.48 4.72 -13.33
CA SER A 80 13.78 3.90 -14.52
C SER A 80 13.51 2.41 -14.27
N ARG A 81 12.77 1.76 -15.18
CA ARG A 81 12.57 0.30 -15.14
C ARG A 81 13.86 -0.49 -15.17
N LYS A 82 14.91 0.04 -15.84
CA LYS A 82 16.24 -0.60 -15.91
C LYS A 82 16.86 -0.69 -14.52
N VAL A 83 16.72 0.35 -13.69
CA VAL A 83 17.24 0.35 -12.31
C VAL A 83 16.59 -0.78 -11.51
N GLY A 84 15.27 -0.93 -11.56
CA GLY A 84 14.56 -2.03 -10.88
C GLY A 84 15.02 -3.41 -11.34
N LEU A 85 15.22 -3.59 -12.64
CA LEU A 85 15.72 -4.86 -13.20
C LEU A 85 17.15 -5.16 -12.71
N PHE A 86 18.05 -4.19 -12.74
CA PHE A 86 19.41 -4.36 -12.22
C PHE A 86 19.44 -4.62 -10.72
N CYS A 87 18.58 -3.94 -9.93
CA CYS A 87 18.43 -4.25 -8.50
C CYS A 87 18.00 -5.71 -8.28
N GLY A 88 17.01 -6.19 -9.05
CA GLY A 88 16.58 -7.58 -8.97
C GLY A 88 17.70 -8.58 -9.31
N ILE A 89 18.47 -8.31 -10.36
CA ILE A 89 19.62 -9.16 -10.75
C ILE A 89 20.67 -9.14 -9.65
N ILE A 90 21.02 -7.98 -9.09
CA ILE A 90 21.99 -7.87 -8.01
C ILE A 90 21.54 -8.67 -6.79
N MET A 91 20.27 -8.56 -6.39
CA MET A 91 19.71 -9.33 -5.28
C MET A 91 19.77 -10.84 -5.53
N LEU A 92 19.48 -11.26 -6.76
CA LEU A 92 19.55 -12.67 -7.15
C LEU A 92 21.00 -13.19 -7.11
N VAL A 93 21.96 -12.41 -7.58
CA VAL A 93 23.40 -12.76 -7.49
C VAL A 93 23.85 -12.82 -6.04
N LEU A 94 23.46 -11.84 -5.22
CA LEU A 94 23.80 -11.81 -3.79
C LEU A 94 23.22 -13.01 -3.03
N ALA A 95 22.08 -13.57 -3.44
CA ALA A 95 21.50 -14.76 -2.83
C ALA A 95 22.44 -15.97 -2.85
N PHE A 96 23.36 -16.07 -3.82
CA PHE A 96 24.38 -17.12 -3.89
C PHE A 96 25.60 -16.86 -3.00
N PHE A 97 25.72 -15.65 -2.42
CA PHE A 97 26.85 -15.27 -1.58
C PHE A 97 26.42 -15.00 -0.12
N PRO A 98 26.14 -16.04 0.69
CA PRO A 98 25.69 -15.87 2.08
C PRO A 98 26.70 -15.13 2.95
N LYS A 99 28.00 -15.15 2.62
CA LYS A 99 29.04 -14.40 3.34
C LYS A 99 28.82 -12.88 3.29
N VAL A 100 28.26 -12.34 2.20
CA VAL A 100 27.95 -10.91 2.07
C VAL A 100 26.84 -10.53 3.06
N TYR A 101 25.83 -11.37 3.21
CA TYR A 101 24.78 -11.17 4.22
C TYR A 101 25.33 -11.21 5.64
N ALA A 102 26.28 -12.13 5.92
CA ALA A 102 26.93 -12.19 7.23
C ALA A 102 27.68 -10.88 7.57
N VAL A 103 28.32 -10.26 6.58
CA VAL A 103 28.97 -8.95 6.76
C VAL A 103 27.93 -7.86 7.04
N ILE A 104 26.80 -7.84 6.33
CA ILE A 104 25.72 -6.86 6.57
C ILE A 104 25.13 -7.05 7.98
N LEU A 105 24.92 -8.30 8.40
CA LEU A 105 24.41 -8.62 9.75
C LEU A 105 25.41 -8.29 10.88
N SER A 106 26.70 -8.11 10.58
CA SER A 106 27.70 -7.70 11.56
C SER A 106 27.68 -6.19 11.88
N ILE A 107 26.84 -5.40 11.17
CA ILE A 107 26.69 -3.97 11.42
C ILE A 107 26.11 -3.74 12.82
N PRO A 108 26.72 -2.87 13.65
CA PRO A 108 26.22 -2.61 15.00
C PRO A 108 24.78 -2.13 15.03
N GLY A 109 23.97 -2.65 15.96
CA GLY A 109 22.56 -2.32 16.11
C GLY A 109 22.23 -0.82 16.12
N PRO A 110 22.98 0.06 16.81
CA PRO A 110 22.75 1.50 16.78
C PRO A 110 22.81 2.13 15.37
N VAL A 111 23.71 1.63 14.50
CA VAL A 111 23.84 2.11 13.12
C VAL A 111 22.62 1.71 12.30
N VAL A 112 22.20 0.44 12.44
CA VAL A 112 20.98 -0.06 11.78
C VAL A 112 19.75 0.69 12.29
N GLY A 113 19.68 0.94 13.61
CA GLY A 113 18.58 1.66 14.22
C GLY A 113 18.43 3.09 13.70
N SER A 114 19.54 3.83 13.54
CA SER A 114 19.51 5.19 12.98
C SER A 114 19.05 5.21 11.52
N TYR A 115 19.50 4.27 10.71
CA TYR A 115 19.03 4.10 9.34
C TYR A 115 17.52 3.78 9.27
N LEU A 116 17.06 2.85 10.11
CA LEU A 116 15.63 2.49 10.17
C LEU A 116 14.76 3.68 10.59
N MET A 117 15.23 4.54 11.51
CA MET A 117 14.49 5.77 11.86
C MET A 117 14.22 6.65 10.64
N VAL A 118 15.25 6.88 9.81
CA VAL A 118 15.08 7.67 8.59
C VAL A 118 14.08 7.02 7.63
N LEU A 119 14.15 5.70 7.45
CA LEU A 119 13.21 4.98 6.60
C LEU A 119 11.77 5.08 7.10
N ILE A 120 11.54 4.93 8.40
CA ILE A 120 10.21 5.03 9.01
C ILE A 120 9.62 6.43 8.78
N LEU A 121 10.43 7.49 8.93
CA LEU A 121 9.99 8.85 8.65
C LEU A 121 9.59 9.04 7.18
N LEU A 122 10.33 8.45 6.25
CA LEU A 122 10.01 8.51 4.82
C LEU A 122 8.70 7.77 4.50
N ILE A 123 8.51 6.58 5.06
CA ILE A 123 7.25 5.81 4.90
C ILE A 123 6.07 6.61 5.46
N PHE A 124 6.22 7.20 6.64
CA PHE A 124 5.18 8.01 7.29
C PHE A 124 4.81 9.23 6.43
N MET A 125 5.80 9.95 5.91
CA MET A 125 5.56 11.07 4.99
C MET A 125 4.87 10.63 3.70
N HIS A 126 5.25 9.46 3.15
CA HIS A 126 4.60 8.90 1.98
C HIS A 126 3.13 8.54 2.26
N GLY A 127 2.84 7.91 3.40
CA GLY A 127 1.48 7.62 3.84
C GLY A 127 0.61 8.87 3.97
N ILE A 128 1.14 9.93 4.60
CA ILE A 128 0.42 11.22 4.71
C ILE A 128 0.13 11.81 3.32
N ARG A 129 1.12 11.84 2.42
CA ARG A 129 0.93 12.36 1.05
C ARG A 129 -0.16 11.58 0.32
N MET A 130 -0.19 10.25 0.46
CA MET A 130 -1.20 9.40 -0.19
C MET A 130 -2.60 9.71 0.33
N VAL A 131 -2.78 9.86 1.65
CA VAL A 131 -4.07 10.18 2.27
C VAL A 131 -4.57 11.58 1.87
N THR A 132 -3.65 12.56 1.79
CA THR A 132 -3.99 13.97 1.53
C THR A 132 -4.07 14.32 0.04
N LYS A 133 -3.66 13.43 -0.87
CA LYS A 133 -3.57 13.68 -2.32
C LYS A 133 -4.87 14.20 -2.93
N ASP A 134 -6.01 13.62 -2.57
CA ASP A 134 -7.34 13.99 -3.09
C ASP A 134 -8.10 14.94 -2.16
N GLY A 135 -7.38 15.65 -1.29
CA GLY A 135 -7.96 16.49 -0.24
C GLY A 135 -8.45 15.67 0.97
N LEU A 136 -8.29 16.24 2.15
CA LEU A 136 -8.71 15.64 3.40
C LEU A 136 -10.14 16.09 3.72
N THR A 137 -11.12 15.26 3.38
CA THR A 137 -12.52 15.45 3.79
C THR A 137 -12.68 14.94 5.24
N TYR A 138 -13.62 15.51 6.00
CA TYR A 138 -13.91 15.06 7.37
C TYR A 138 -14.17 13.55 7.46
N GLU A 139 -14.90 12.98 6.50
CA GLU A 139 -15.16 11.54 6.43
C GLU A 139 -13.89 10.72 6.26
N LYS A 140 -13.00 11.13 5.34
CA LYS A 140 -11.71 10.47 5.13
C LYS A 140 -10.82 10.57 6.36
N GLY A 141 -10.76 11.76 6.98
CA GLY A 141 -9.99 11.99 8.21
C GLY A 141 -10.49 11.12 9.36
N PHE A 142 -11.81 10.96 9.49
CA PHE A 142 -12.43 10.12 10.51
C PHE A 142 -12.09 8.63 10.30
N ILE A 143 -12.18 8.13 9.06
CA ILE A 143 -11.83 6.74 8.73
C ILE A 143 -10.36 6.44 9.04
N VAL A 144 -9.46 7.33 8.60
CA VAL A 144 -8.01 7.19 8.83
C VAL A 144 -7.69 7.27 10.32
N GLY A 145 -8.30 8.23 11.04
CA GLY A 145 -8.09 8.42 12.48
C GLY A 145 -8.53 7.21 13.29
N ILE A 146 -9.71 6.66 13.03
CA ILE A 146 -10.20 5.46 13.74
C ILE A 146 -9.34 4.24 13.37
N GLY A 147 -9.01 4.05 12.09
CA GLY A 147 -8.16 2.93 11.66
C GLY A 147 -6.79 2.97 12.33
N PHE A 148 -6.17 4.14 12.40
CA PHE A 148 -4.89 4.33 13.08
C PHE A 148 -5.00 4.12 14.60
N TRP A 149 -6.02 4.69 15.25
CA TRP A 149 -6.22 4.58 16.68
C TRP A 149 -6.49 3.14 17.13
N LEU A 150 -7.39 2.45 16.43
CA LEU A 150 -7.66 1.04 16.73
C LEU A 150 -6.47 0.14 16.40
N GLY A 151 -5.80 0.38 15.26
CA GLY A 151 -4.59 -0.36 14.91
C GLY A 151 -3.50 -0.26 15.97
N THR A 152 -3.19 0.95 16.43
CA THR A 152 -2.22 1.16 17.51
C THR A 152 -2.70 0.62 18.84
N GLY A 153 -3.98 0.76 19.17
CA GLY A 153 -4.59 0.24 20.39
C GLY A 153 -4.50 -1.29 20.50
N PHE A 154 -4.75 -2.01 19.40
CA PHE A 154 -4.56 -3.46 19.35
C PHE A 154 -3.09 -3.86 19.39
N GLN A 155 -2.22 -3.16 18.66
CA GLN A 155 -0.77 -3.40 18.67
C GLN A 155 -0.18 -3.29 20.08
N GLN A 156 -0.61 -2.30 20.84
CA GLN A 156 -0.14 -2.06 22.21
C GLN A 156 -0.88 -2.91 23.26
N LYS A 157 -1.80 -3.78 22.82
CA LYS A 157 -2.65 -4.59 23.71
C LYS A 157 -3.44 -3.77 24.73
N MET A 158 -3.77 -2.51 24.40
CA MET A 158 -4.57 -1.63 25.27
C MET A 158 -6.07 -1.95 25.20
N ILE A 159 -6.52 -2.61 24.12
CA ILE A 159 -7.92 -2.91 23.86
C ILE A 159 -8.09 -4.43 23.90
N PHE A 160 -9.00 -4.93 24.75
CA PHE A 160 -9.43 -6.33 24.83
C PHE A 160 -8.30 -7.37 24.99
N ASN A 161 -7.36 -7.15 25.90
CA ASN A 161 -6.19 -8.01 26.05
C ASN A 161 -6.50 -9.48 26.44
N GLU A 162 -7.59 -9.76 27.16
CA GLU A 162 -7.90 -11.09 27.71
C GLU A 162 -9.18 -11.75 27.19
N SER A 163 -9.97 -11.02 26.41
CA SER A 163 -11.30 -11.50 25.95
C SER A 163 -11.39 -11.75 24.46
N ILE A 164 -10.25 -11.79 23.75
CA ILE A 164 -10.25 -12.00 22.29
C ILE A 164 -10.29 -13.51 22.01
N PRO A 165 -11.28 -14.01 21.27
CA PRO A 165 -11.32 -15.40 20.84
C PRO A 165 -10.09 -15.77 20.02
N ASP A 166 -9.58 -16.99 20.18
CA ASP A 166 -8.34 -17.48 19.52
C ASP A 166 -8.35 -17.35 17.98
N TRP A 167 -9.53 -17.40 17.37
CA TRP A 167 -9.68 -17.24 15.91
C TRP A 167 -9.51 -15.79 15.43
N LEU A 168 -9.73 -14.79 16.32
CA LEU A 168 -9.51 -13.37 16.04
C LEU A 168 -8.08 -12.91 16.42
N ALA A 169 -7.41 -13.65 17.30
CA ALA A 169 -6.09 -13.31 17.81
C ALA A 169 -5.07 -13.00 16.68
N PRO A 170 -5.00 -13.74 15.57
CA PRO A 170 -4.05 -13.42 14.49
C PRO A 170 -4.31 -12.09 13.78
N ILE A 171 -5.56 -11.61 13.79
CA ILE A 171 -5.95 -10.33 13.18
C ILE A 171 -5.66 -9.18 14.11
N THR A 172 -5.95 -9.36 15.40
CA THR A 172 -5.84 -8.31 16.42
C THR A 172 -4.42 -8.18 17.00
N SER A 173 -3.61 -9.22 16.90
CA SER A 173 -2.21 -9.20 17.37
C SER A 173 -1.31 -8.28 16.55
N ASN A 174 -1.70 -7.93 15.33
CA ASN A 174 -0.94 -7.05 14.44
C ASN A 174 -1.74 -5.78 14.15
N GLY A 175 -1.21 -4.62 14.57
CA GLY A 175 -1.85 -3.32 14.38
C GLY A 175 -2.10 -2.93 12.93
N MET A 176 -1.23 -3.36 12.02
CA MET A 176 -1.41 -3.12 10.59
C MET A 176 -2.65 -3.87 10.06
N THR A 177 -2.80 -5.13 10.41
CA THR A 177 -3.92 -5.98 9.97
C THR A 177 -5.23 -5.49 10.57
N SER A 178 -5.25 -5.20 11.87
CA SER A 178 -6.44 -4.71 12.56
C SER A 178 -6.87 -3.32 12.08
N GLY A 179 -5.92 -2.39 11.94
CA GLY A 179 -6.17 -1.05 11.42
C GLY A 179 -6.73 -1.07 9.99
N THR A 180 -6.15 -1.89 9.11
CA THR A 180 -6.62 -2.03 7.73
C THR A 180 -8.00 -2.68 7.68
N ALA A 181 -8.24 -3.74 8.46
CA ALA A 181 -9.55 -4.40 8.52
C ALA A 181 -10.66 -3.43 8.98
N VAL A 182 -10.39 -2.64 10.02
CA VAL A 182 -11.32 -1.61 10.51
C VAL A 182 -11.56 -0.53 9.46
N THR A 183 -10.51 -0.05 8.80
CA THR A 183 -10.61 0.97 7.76
C THR A 183 -11.46 0.48 6.59
N LEU A 184 -11.26 -0.76 6.14
CA LEU A 184 -12.06 -1.38 5.08
C LEU A 184 -13.52 -1.56 5.47
N LEU A 185 -13.79 -1.99 6.71
CA LEU A 185 -15.14 -2.11 7.25
C LEU A 185 -15.86 -0.74 7.30
N LEU A 186 -15.18 0.29 7.82
CA LEU A 186 -15.71 1.64 7.85
C LEU A 186 -15.98 2.17 6.43
N MET A 187 -15.05 1.97 5.49
CA MET A 187 -15.26 2.33 4.09
C MET A 187 -16.45 1.60 3.48
N ALA A 188 -16.61 0.31 3.74
CA ALA A 188 -17.74 -0.46 3.24
C ALA A 188 -19.06 0.10 3.79
N VAL A 189 -19.13 0.37 5.10
CA VAL A 189 -20.34 0.91 5.76
C VAL A 189 -20.67 2.32 5.27
N LEU A 190 -19.69 3.19 5.10
CA LEU A 190 -19.90 4.57 4.65
C LEU A 190 -20.18 4.65 3.15
N ASN A 191 -19.53 3.81 2.31
CA ASN A 191 -19.80 3.76 0.87
C ASN A 191 -21.12 3.07 0.51
N LEU A 192 -21.71 2.27 1.40
CA LEU A 192 -23.09 1.78 1.22
C LEU A 192 -24.11 2.92 1.12
N LYS A 193 -23.77 4.14 1.56
CA LYS A 193 -24.61 5.36 1.45
C LYS A 193 -24.48 6.11 0.12
N GLY A 194 -23.77 5.59 -0.88
CA GLY A 194 -23.95 6.03 -2.26
C GLY A 194 -22.78 6.74 -2.91
N GLY A 195 -21.90 5.99 -3.51
CA GLY A 195 -21.20 6.49 -4.69
C GLY A 195 -22.19 6.66 -5.85
N ARG A 196 -22.78 7.83 -6.00
CA ARG A 196 -23.55 8.17 -7.21
C ARG A 196 -22.59 8.21 -8.40
N LYS A 197 -22.47 7.08 -9.10
CA LYS A 197 -21.81 7.05 -10.41
C LYS A 197 -22.68 7.82 -11.40
N ARG A 198 -22.28 9.03 -11.78
CA ARG A 198 -22.84 9.73 -12.93
C ARG A 198 -21.98 9.41 -14.13
N THR A 199 -22.56 8.89 -15.19
CA THR A 199 -21.89 8.62 -16.46
C THR A 199 -22.40 9.59 -17.50
N LEU A 200 -21.49 10.39 -18.05
CA LEU A 200 -21.77 11.22 -19.21
C LEU A 200 -21.39 10.43 -20.46
N LYS A 201 -22.37 10.07 -21.28
CA LYS A 201 -22.12 9.52 -22.61
C LYS A 201 -22.07 10.68 -23.60
N THR A 202 -20.88 11.01 -24.10
CA THR A 202 -20.71 12.04 -25.11
C THR A 202 -19.79 11.56 -26.21
N HIS A 203 -19.99 12.05 -27.44
CA HIS A 203 -19.05 11.82 -28.51
C HIS A 203 -17.81 12.70 -28.32
N LEU A 204 -16.64 12.15 -28.63
CA LEU A 204 -15.35 12.87 -28.60
C LEU A 204 -15.29 13.85 -29.78
N ASP A 205 -15.94 15.00 -29.62
CA ASP A 205 -15.87 16.11 -30.56
C ASP A 205 -15.55 17.40 -29.82
N LYS A 206 -14.89 18.36 -30.48
CA LYS A 206 -14.57 19.67 -29.90
C LYS A 206 -15.80 20.42 -29.41
N ALA A 207 -16.96 20.16 -30.02
CA ALA A 207 -18.23 20.71 -29.60
C ALA A 207 -18.77 20.19 -28.26
N SER A 208 -18.24 19.05 -27.78
CA SER A 208 -18.67 18.43 -26.50
C SER A 208 -17.87 18.92 -25.28
N LEU A 209 -16.76 19.66 -25.49
CA LEU A 209 -15.93 20.21 -24.42
C LEU A 209 -16.71 21.02 -23.36
N PRO A 210 -17.62 21.93 -23.72
CA PRO A 210 -18.42 22.67 -22.73
C PRO A 210 -19.38 21.79 -21.91
N GLN A 211 -19.87 20.70 -22.50
CA GLN A 211 -20.73 19.74 -21.78
C GLN A 211 -19.93 18.92 -20.78
N ILE A 212 -18.72 18.50 -21.14
CA ILE A 212 -17.81 17.79 -20.26
C ILE A 212 -17.40 18.70 -19.10
N GLN A 213 -17.10 19.95 -19.39
CA GLN A 213 -16.68 20.94 -18.39
C GLN A 213 -17.81 21.23 -17.39
N ARG A 214 -19.03 21.45 -17.84
CA ARG A 214 -20.20 21.61 -16.96
C ARG A 214 -20.50 20.36 -16.12
N PHE A 215 -20.31 19.18 -16.68
CA PHE A 215 -20.50 17.93 -15.95
C PHE A 215 -19.45 17.75 -14.84
N VAL A 216 -18.21 18.13 -15.10
CA VAL A 216 -17.10 18.10 -14.11
C VAL A 216 -17.36 19.15 -13.03
N ASP A 217 -17.73 20.36 -13.40
CA ASP A 217 -18.03 21.45 -12.46
C ASP A 217 -19.22 21.10 -11.54
N ASP A 218 -20.30 20.52 -12.08
CA ASP A 218 -21.46 20.06 -11.28
C ASP A 218 -21.15 18.84 -10.40
N PHE A 219 -20.12 18.09 -10.75
CA PHE A 219 -19.64 16.97 -9.93
C PHE A 219 -18.69 17.42 -8.82
N CYS A 220 -17.88 18.47 -9.06
CA CYS A 220 -16.92 19.01 -8.09
C CYS A 220 -17.57 19.97 -7.08
N LEU A 221 -18.71 20.58 -7.40
CA LEU A 221 -19.41 21.55 -6.53
C LEU A 221 -20.43 20.91 -5.56
N ARG A 222 -20.60 19.59 -5.59
CA ARG A 222 -21.44 18.81 -4.66
C ARG A 222 -20.69 17.75 -3.89
#